data_529ab6db9d57a2764bf50062780017f1
#
_entry.id   529ab6db9d57a2764bf50062780017f1
#
_cell.length_a   1.000
_cell.length_b   1.000
_cell.length_c   1.000
_cell.angle_alpha   90.00
_cell.angle_beta   90.00
_cell.angle_gamma   90.00
#
_symmetry.space_group_name_H-M   'P 1'
#
loop_
_entity.id
_entity.type
_entity.pdbx_description
1 polymer ?
#
loop_
_entity_poly.entity_id
_entity_poly.type
_entity_poly.pdbx_seq_one_letter_code
_entity_poly.pdbx_strand_id
1 'polypeptide(L)'
;MADRAALTLVVLALLLSAPTLLGSQSPAGGIAPIPSPAGPNSAQPQLTVSPRGVLLSWIERVGDVAALKFAERTRDGWTPSRTVSSGKDWFVNWADVPSVLRLADGSLYGHWLQKSGPDTYAYDVRLARSTDDGRTWGPSFTPHSDGTKTEHGFASLYQMPGGGGLGLVWLDGRAMKSEHGGEHGGGEMSLRGATFDKAGTQLTESPVDLRVCECCPTTAAVTAEGPIVAYRDRSETEIRDIYLSRLVGGKWSEPAPVHRDNWQIAACPVNGPALSADGKTVALAWFTAKGGEGHTFIAFSSDSGRTFGKPIRLDDASALGRVDAALLADGSAIATWVEFADGQAQFRLRRVTPGGERGAAITVAGLSANRASGSPRMARFGDELVFAWTESGTPSSVKAARMPLSSVTATR
;
A
#
# COMPACT_ATOMS: atom_id res chain seq x y z
N MET A 1 -19.85 69.38 -66.34
CA MET A 1 -19.89 69.06 -64.89
C MET A 1 -20.05 67.56 -64.75
N ALA A 2 -18.99 66.87 -64.56
CA ALA A 2 -18.99 65.41 -64.52
C ALA A 2 -18.35 64.99 -63.18
N ASP A 3 -19.17 64.40 -62.31
CA ASP A 3 -18.76 63.83 -61.05
C ASP A 3 -18.10 62.46 -61.27
N ARG A 4 -16.90 62.31 -60.81
CA ARG A 4 -16.18 61.04 -60.76
C ARG A 4 -16.33 60.39 -59.35
N ALA A 5 -17.14 59.36 -59.29
CA ALA A 5 -17.19 58.53 -58.09
C ALA A 5 -15.99 57.56 -58.04
N ALA A 6 -15.19 57.69 -57.03
CA ALA A 6 -14.06 56.74 -56.71
C ALA A 6 -14.58 55.49 -55.98
N LEU A 7 -14.39 54.34 -56.59
CA LEU A 7 -14.73 53.06 -56.02
C LEU A 7 -13.52 52.56 -55.15
N THR A 8 -13.66 52.53 -53.81
CA THR A 8 -12.65 51.98 -52.92
C THR A 8 -12.86 50.50 -52.74
N LEU A 9 -11.94 49.69 -53.25
CA LEU A 9 -11.90 48.22 -53.01
C LEU A 9 -11.34 47.95 -51.61
N VAL A 10 -12.19 47.40 -50.72
CA VAL A 10 -11.73 46.82 -49.40
C VAL A 10 -11.35 45.39 -49.64
N VAL A 11 -10.04 45.08 -49.54
CA VAL A 11 -9.52 43.71 -49.56
C VAL A 11 -9.58 43.19 -48.16
N LEU A 12 -10.48 42.22 -47.88
CA LEU A 12 -10.61 41.52 -46.61
C LEU A 12 -9.61 40.36 -46.61
N ALA A 13 -8.51 40.51 -45.89
CA ALA A 13 -7.53 39.44 -45.67
C ALA A 13 -8.06 38.47 -44.62
N LEU A 14 -8.51 37.29 -45.04
CA LEU A 14 -8.82 36.14 -44.16
C LEU A 14 -7.51 35.54 -43.63
N LEU A 15 -7.17 35.83 -42.36
CA LEU A 15 -6.15 35.14 -41.62
C LEU A 15 -6.66 33.74 -41.20
N LEU A 16 -6.28 32.73 -41.94
CA LEU A 16 -6.43 31.33 -41.56
C LEU A 16 -5.44 31.05 -40.40
N SER A 17 -5.94 31.08 -39.17
CA SER A 17 -5.20 30.56 -38.00
C SER A 17 -5.23 29.04 -38.06
N ALA A 18 -4.09 28.42 -38.39
CA ALA A 18 -3.89 26.99 -38.25
C ALA A 18 -3.95 26.60 -36.75
N PRO A 19 -4.67 25.52 -36.37
CA PRO A 19 -4.62 25.04 -35.00
C PRO A 19 -3.20 24.53 -34.72
N THR A 20 -2.48 25.17 -33.79
CA THR A 20 -1.26 24.63 -33.18
C THR A 20 -1.66 23.37 -32.45
N LEU A 21 -1.29 22.20 -32.99
CA LEU A 21 -1.28 20.96 -32.29
C LEU A 21 -0.31 21.12 -31.09
N LEU A 22 -0.86 21.36 -29.91
CA LEU A 22 -0.16 21.22 -28.64
C LEU A 22 0.29 19.76 -28.57
N GLY A 23 1.52 19.51 -28.99
CA GLY A 23 2.18 18.24 -28.74
C GLY A 23 2.14 17.97 -27.23
N SER A 24 1.44 16.92 -26.81
CA SER A 24 1.50 16.43 -25.44
C SER A 24 2.96 16.07 -25.17
N GLN A 25 3.66 16.94 -24.44
CA GLN A 25 4.97 16.58 -23.90
C GLN A 25 4.77 15.35 -23.01
N SER A 26 5.41 14.24 -23.34
CA SER A 26 5.48 13.10 -22.43
C SER A 26 6.01 13.59 -21.10
N PRO A 27 5.33 13.29 -19.97
CA PRO A 27 5.80 13.74 -18.66
C PRO A 27 7.23 13.26 -18.42
N ALA A 28 8.05 14.08 -17.78
CA ALA A 28 9.42 13.76 -17.44
C ALA A 28 9.46 12.40 -16.70
N GLY A 29 10.29 11.47 -17.17
CA GLY A 29 10.47 10.16 -16.54
C GLY A 29 9.54 9.04 -16.99
N GLY A 30 8.72 9.21 -18.04
CA GLY A 30 7.88 8.12 -18.58
C GLY A 30 6.63 7.78 -17.78
N ILE A 31 6.29 8.56 -16.74
CA ILE A 31 5.06 8.39 -15.95
C ILE A 31 3.88 8.96 -16.75
N ALA A 32 2.85 8.13 -16.94
CA ALA A 32 1.63 8.51 -17.62
C ALA A 32 0.42 8.39 -16.68
N PRO A 33 -0.32 9.47 -16.40
CA PRO A 33 -1.59 9.37 -15.71
C PRO A 33 -2.54 8.43 -16.47
N ILE A 34 -3.30 7.65 -15.71
CA ILE A 34 -4.37 6.80 -16.24
C ILE A 34 -5.68 7.13 -15.54
N PRO A 35 -6.84 7.02 -16.23
CA PRO A 35 -8.13 7.21 -15.60
C PRO A 35 -8.25 6.30 -14.38
N SER A 36 -8.63 6.87 -13.24
CA SER A 36 -8.90 6.08 -12.03
C SER A 36 -10.31 5.48 -12.10
N PRO A 37 -10.53 4.22 -11.69
CA PRO A 37 -11.86 3.65 -11.59
C PRO A 37 -12.65 4.13 -10.36
N ALA A 38 -11.98 4.86 -9.45
CA ALA A 38 -12.59 5.37 -8.22
C ALA A 38 -13.35 6.67 -8.48
N GLY A 39 -14.51 6.79 -7.84
CA GLY A 39 -15.33 7.99 -7.86
C GLY A 39 -14.82 9.10 -6.93
N PRO A 40 -15.56 10.21 -6.83
CA PRO A 40 -15.29 11.26 -5.86
C PRO A 40 -15.49 10.76 -4.42
N ASN A 41 -14.90 11.46 -3.44
CA ASN A 41 -14.86 11.06 -2.03
C ASN A 41 -14.19 9.69 -1.83
N SER A 42 -13.21 9.35 -2.68
CA SER A 42 -12.41 8.13 -2.58
C SER A 42 -11.06 8.42 -1.94
N ALA A 43 -10.56 7.42 -1.18
CA ALA A 43 -9.28 7.47 -0.50
C ALA A 43 -8.76 6.06 -0.21
N GLN A 44 -7.58 5.95 0.40
CA GLN A 44 -6.99 4.70 0.90
C GLN A 44 -6.82 3.66 -0.21
N PRO A 45 -6.09 3.98 -1.28
CA PRO A 45 -5.83 3.02 -2.32
C PRO A 45 -4.93 1.89 -1.81
N GLN A 46 -5.23 0.66 -2.22
CA GLN A 46 -4.34 -0.48 -2.07
C GLN A 46 -4.21 -1.20 -3.41
N LEU A 47 -2.98 -1.58 -3.75
CA LEU A 47 -2.68 -2.34 -4.95
C LEU A 47 -2.26 -3.76 -4.57
N THR A 48 -2.86 -4.76 -5.19
CA THR A 48 -2.44 -6.16 -5.09
C THR A 48 -2.26 -6.76 -6.49
N VAL A 49 -1.30 -7.66 -6.63
CA VAL A 49 -1.02 -8.32 -7.91
C VAL A 49 -1.80 -9.63 -8.00
N SER A 50 -2.37 -9.89 -9.16
CA SER A 50 -3.06 -11.13 -9.50
C SER A 50 -2.45 -11.78 -10.76
N PRO A 51 -2.78 -13.04 -11.07
CA PRO A 51 -2.38 -13.64 -12.34
C PRO A 51 -2.90 -12.90 -13.59
N ARG A 52 -3.94 -12.08 -13.46
CA ARG A 52 -4.58 -11.37 -14.57
C ARG A 52 -4.15 -9.91 -14.70
N GLY A 53 -3.62 -9.32 -13.62
CA GLY A 53 -3.29 -7.90 -13.60
C GLY A 53 -3.09 -7.36 -12.20
N VAL A 54 -3.45 -6.10 -12.01
CA VAL A 54 -3.36 -5.39 -10.74
C VAL A 54 -4.77 -5.04 -10.25
N LEU A 55 -5.11 -5.44 -9.03
CA LEU A 55 -6.30 -4.96 -8.37
C LEU A 55 -5.98 -3.65 -7.63
N LEU A 56 -6.79 -2.63 -7.89
CA LEU A 56 -6.88 -1.43 -7.07
C LEU A 56 -8.14 -1.55 -6.21
N SER A 57 -7.99 -1.47 -4.91
CA SER A 57 -9.10 -1.31 -3.97
C SER A 57 -9.03 0.05 -3.28
N TRP A 58 -10.17 0.58 -2.86
CA TRP A 58 -10.27 1.89 -2.21
C TRP A 58 -11.53 1.99 -1.36
N ILE A 59 -11.52 2.93 -0.43
CA ILE A 59 -12.74 3.35 0.28
C ILE A 59 -13.37 4.52 -0.47
N GLU A 60 -14.68 4.44 -0.69
CA GLU A 60 -15.52 5.52 -1.24
C GLU A 60 -16.63 5.85 -0.26
N ARG A 61 -16.90 7.14 -0.07
CA ARG A 61 -17.92 7.59 0.88
C ARG A 61 -19.08 8.29 0.16
N VAL A 62 -20.30 7.93 0.55
CA VAL A 62 -21.52 8.61 0.15
C VAL A 62 -22.29 8.95 1.43
N GLY A 63 -22.28 10.20 1.83
CA GLY A 63 -22.78 10.62 3.13
C GLY A 63 -22.00 9.95 4.27
N ASP A 64 -22.70 9.28 5.16
CA ASP A 64 -22.16 8.54 6.30
C ASP A 64 -21.81 7.06 5.97
N VAL A 65 -22.10 6.61 4.76
CA VAL A 65 -21.80 5.24 4.31
C VAL A 65 -20.39 5.18 3.71
N ALA A 66 -19.57 4.28 4.24
CA ALA A 66 -18.29 3.87 3.64
C ALA A 66 -18.49 2.58 2.84
N ALA A 67 -17.81 2.46 1.71
CA ALA A 67 -17.84 1.26 0.88
C ALA A 67 -16.41 0.88 0.45
N LEU A 68 -16.04 -0.39 0.60
CA LEU A 68 -14.86 -0.95 -0.01
C LEU A 68 -15.21 -1.33 -1.46
N LYS A 69 -14.51 -0.70 -2.38
CA LYS A 69 -14.64 -0.95 -3.82
C LYS A 69 -13.34 -1.43 -4.40
N PHE A 70 -13.41 -2.07 -5.56
CA PHE A 70 -12.22 -2.49 -6.31
C PHE A 70 -12.50 -2.53 -7.81
N ALA A 71 -11.41 -2.48 -8.58
CA ALA A 71 -11.36 -2.76 -10.01
C ALA A 71 -10.05 -3.47 -10.33
N GLU A 72 -10.02 -4.28 -11.37
CA GLU A 72 -8.81 -4.97 -11.82
C GLU A 72 -8.31 -4.35 -13.13
N ARG A 73 -7.04 -3.94 -13.16
CA ARG A 73 -6.38 -3.45 -14.35
C ARG A 73 -5.73 -4.62 -15.07
N THR A 74 -6.25 -4.91 -16.26
CA THR A 74 -5.68 -5.85 -17.22
C THR A 74 -4.95 -5.10 -18.33
N ARG A 75 -4.50 -5.79 -19.35
CA ARG A 75 -3.93 -5.14 -20.57
C ARG A 75 -4.91 -4.25 -21.28
N ASP A 76 -6.21 -4.55 -21.18
CA ASP A 76 -7.29 -3.79 -21.83
C ASP A 76 -7.77 -2.56 -21.04
N GLY A 77 -7.22 -2.34 -19.85
CA GLY A 77 -7.61 -1.25 -18.95
C GLY A 77 -8.28 -1.73 -17.68
N TRP A 78 -8.98 -0.83 -16.98
CA TRP A 78 -9.72 -1.16 -15.76
C TRP A 78 -11.04 -1.87 -16.06
N THR A 79 -11.34 -2.92 -15.31
CA THR A 79 -12.69 -3.48 -15.26
C THR A 79 -13.65 -2.46 -14.62
N PRO A 80 -14.96 -2.59 -14.84
CA PRO A 80 -15.93 -1.84 -14.04
C PRO A 80 -15.71 -2.04 -12.54
N SER A 81 -15.83 -0.96 -11.76
CA SER A 81 -15.71 -1.02 -10.30
C SER A 81 -16.81 -1.87 -9.67
N ARG A 82 -16.46 -2.62 -8.64
CA ARG A 82 -17.38 -3.46 -7.85
C ARG A 82 -17.26 -3.14 -6.37
N THR A 83 -18.35 -3.34 -5.64
CA THR A 83 -18.40 -3.16 -4.19
C THR A 83 -18.23 -4.51 -3.50
N VAL A 84 -17.31 -4.55 -2.54
CA VAL A 84 -17.13 -5.70 -1.65
C VAL A 84 -18.19 -5.70 -0.56
N SER A 85 -18.27 -4.60 0.16
CA SER A 85 -19.21 -4.36 1.26
C SER A 85 -19.36 -2.86 1.50
N SER A 86 -20.38 -2.47 2.26
CA SER A 86 -20.60 -1.09 2.69
C SER A 86 -21.30 -1.05 4.04
N GLY A 87 -21.08 0.03 4.80
CA GLY A 87 -21.69 0.22 6.11
C GLY A 87 -21.48 1.62 6.66
N LYS A 88 -22.23 1.95 7.74
CA LYS A 88 -22.09 3.20 8.48
C LYS A 88 -21.22 3.07 9.72
N ASP A 89 -21.04 1.84 10.18
CA ASP A 89 -20.32 1.45 11.39
C ASP A 89 -18.88 1.03 11.10
N TRP A 90 -18.28 1.60 10.06
CA TRP A 90 -16.91 1.28 9.69
C TRP A 90 -15.89 2.20 10.38
N PHE A 91 -14.78 1.61 10.80
CA PHE A 91 -13.59 2.36 11.19
C PHE A 91 -12.79 2.66 9.92
N VAL A 92 -12.74 3.92 9.51
CA VAL A 92 -12.00 4.35 8.31
C VAL A 92 -10.87 5.27 8.73
N ASN A 93 -9.66 4.76 8.62
CA ASN A 93 -8.43 5.44 9.04
C ASN A 93 -7.44 5.50 7.87
N TRP A 94 -6.70 6.60 7.76
CA TRP A 94 -5.75 6.84 6.68
C TRP A 94 -4.57 5.85 6.62
N ALA A 95 -4.24 5.21 7.75
CA ALA A 95 -3.10 4.32 7.92
C ALA A 95 -3.48 2.83 7.87
N ASP A 96 -4.68 2.48 8.35
CA ASP A 96 -5.18 1.12 8.36
C ASP A 96 -6.08 0.89 7.15
N VAL A 97 -5.50 0.34 6.09
CA VAL A 97 -6.05 0.38 4.73
C VAL A 97 -6.65 -0.97 4.36
N PRO A 98 -7.95 -1.03 4.07
CA PRO A 98 -8.61 -2.21 3.51
C PRO A 98 -8.02 -2.66 2.18
N SER A 99 -8.10 -3.96 1.88
CA SER A 99 -7.60 -4.50 0.62
C SER A 99 -8.48 -5.59 0.01
N VAL A 100 -8.25 -5.84 -1.28
CA VAL A 100 -8.81 -6.99 -2.01
C VAL A 100 -7.67 -7.79 -2.62
N LEU A 101 -7.66 -9.10 -2.37
CA LEU A 101 -6.67 -10.04 -2.90
C LEU A 101 -7.36 -11.09 -3.75
N ARG A 102 -6.82 -11.36 -4.95
CA ARG A 102 -7.21 -12.51 -5.77
C ARG A 102 -6.25 -13.66 -5.57
N LEU A 103 -6.78 -14.81 -5.24
CA LEU A 103 -6.01 -16.06 -5.16
C LEU A 103 -5.86 -16.70 -6.54
N ALA A 104 -4.93 -17.65 -6.66
CA ALA A 104 -4.64 -18.34 -7.92
C ALA A 104 -5.82 -19.19 -8.46
N ASP A 105 -6.73 -19.64 -7.60
CA ASP A 105 -7.97 -20.32 -7.99
C ASP A 105 -9.04 -19.36 -8.53
N GLY A 106 -8.76 -18.05 -8.57
CA GLY A 106 -9.64 -17.00 -9.03
C GLY A 106 -10.55 -16.40 -7.93
N SER A 107 -10.65 -17.03 -6.77
CA SER A 107 -11.42 -16.47 -5.66
C SER A 107 -10.83 -15.16 -5.18
N LEU A 108 -11.70 -14.28 -4.66
CA LEU A 108 -11.33 -12.98 -4.09
C LEU A 108 -11.60 -13.00 -2.59
N TYR A 109 -10.71 -12.36 -1.85
CA TYR A 109 -10.94 -11.98 -0.47
C TYR A 109 -10.82 -10.47 -0.33
N GLY A 110 -11.82 -9.86 0.31
CA GLY A 110 -11.78 -8.45 0.71
C GLY A 110 -11.81 -8.35 2.22
N HIS A 111 -11.05 -7.41 2.78
CA HIS A 111 -11.14 -7.09 4.20
C HIS A 111 -11.41 -5.61 4.42
N TRP A 112 -12.10 -5.31 5.51
CA TRP A 112 -12.36 -3.95 5.99
C TRP A 112 -12.42 -3.94 7.51
N LEU A 113 -12.52 -2.75 8.08
CA LEU A 113 -12.56 -2.55 9.52
C LEU A 113 -13.97 -2.11 9.93
N GLN A 114 -14.57 -2.83 10.84
CA GLN A 114 -15.93 -2.58 11.33
C GLN A 114 -15.92 -2.38 12.83
N LYS A 115 -16.63 -1.37 13.31
CA LYS A 115 -16.78 -1.11 14.74
C LYS A 115 -17.38 -2.32 15.45
N SER A 116 -16.76 -2.70 16.57
CA SER A 116 -17.22 -3.77 17.47
C SER A 116 -17.74 -3.21 18.80
N GLY A 117 -17.50 -1.93 19.08
CA GLY A 117 -17.92 -1.25 20.30
C GLY A 117 -18.00 0.28 20.16
N PRO A 118 -18.34 0.98 21.25
CA PRO A 118 -18.49 2.44 21.25
C PRO A 118 -17.14 3.18 21.24
N ASP A 119 -16.07 2.58 21.73
CA ASP A 119 -14.77 3.22 21.85
C ASP A 119 -14.15 3.48 20.48
N THR A 120 -13.26 4.47 20.39
CA THR A 120 -12.65 4.88 19.12
C THR A 120 -11.92 3.74 18.44
N TYR A 121 -11.21 2.94 19.18
CA TYR A 121 -10.41 1.82 18.67
C TYR A 121 -11.05 0.44 18.91
N ALA A 122 -12.33 0.40 19.25
CA ALA A 122 -13.10 -0.86 19.29
C ALA A 122 -13.57 -1.23 17.89
N TYR A 123 -12.76 -1.97 17.13
CA TYR A 123 -13.09 -2.43 15.78
C TYR A 123 -12.41 -3.76 15.45
N ASP A 124 -13.02 -4.48 14.53
CA ASP A 124 -12.61 -5.80 14.07
C ASP A 124 -12.21 -5.77 12.59
N VAL A 125 -11.22 -6.58 12.23
CA VAL A 125 -11.02 -7.00 10.84
C VAL A 125 -12.20 -7.86 10.42
N ARG A 126 -12.88 -7.46 9.33
CA ARG A 126 -13.91 -8.24 8.67
C ARG A 126 -13.39 -8.75 7.34
N LEU A 127 -13.69 -9.99 7.01
CA LEU A 127 -13.33 -10.66 5.76
C LEU A 127 -14.59 -11.11 5.05
N ALA A 128 -14.58 -11.03 3.72
CA ALA A 128 -15.56 -11.70 2.88
C ALA A 128 -14.87 -12.35 1.69
N ARG A 129 -15.47 -13.43 1.18
CA ARG A 129 -14.99 -14.21 0.03
C ARG A 129 -15.97 -14.11 -1.13
N SER A 130 -15.45 -14.01 -2.35
CA SER A 130 -16.20 -14.13 -3.61
C SER A 130 -15.58 -15.22 -4.48
N THR A 131 -16.42 -15.99 -5.19
CA THR A 131 -16.00 -17.03 -6.14
C THR A 131 -16.49 -16.75 -7.57
N ASP A 132 -17.08 -15.59 -7.81
CA ASP A 132 -17.69 -15.18 -9.07
C ASP A 132 -17.15 -13.84 -9.59
N ASP A 133 -15.85 -13.59 -9.40
CA ASP A 133 -15.18 -12.36 -9.79
C ASP A 133 -15.68 -11.11 -9.02
N GLY A 134 -16.19 -11.27 -7.80
CA GLY A 134 -16.70 -10.17 -6.98
C GLY A 134 -18.05 -9.63 -7.42
N ARG A 135 -18.85 -10.41 -8.15
CA ARG A 135 -20.26 -10.09 -8.46
C ARG A 135 -21.10 -10.25 -7.23
N THR A 136 -20.84 -11.31 -6.45
CA THR A 136 -21.45 -11.56 -5.15
C THR A 136 -20.38 -11.89 -4.11
N TRP A 137 -20.68 -11.59 -2.85
CA TRP A 137 -19.81 -11.85 -1.71
C TRP A 137 -20.55 -12.67 -0.68
N GLY A 138 -19.88 -13.67 -0.11
CA GLY A 138 -20.39 -14.46 0.99
C GLY A 138 -20.56 -13.65 2.28
N PRO A 139 -21.16 -14.24 3.32
CA PRO A 139 -21.23 -13.61 4.64
C PRO A 139 -19.85 -13.22 5.15
N SER A 140 -19.76 -12.04 5.77
CA SER A 140 -18.50 -11.60 6.36
C SER A 140 -18.25 -12.30 7.70
N PHE A 141 -16.96 -12.50 8.01
CA PHE A 141 -16.49 -13.13 9.24
C PHE A 141 -15.26 -12.40 9.79
N THR A 142 -14.91 -12.64 11.06
CA THR A 142 -13.67 -12.19 11.70
C THR A 142 -12.64 -13.30 11.67
N PRO A 143 -11.32 -12.99 11.52
CA PRO A 143 -10.26 -13.98 11.61
C PRO A 143 -9.92 -14.40 13.05
N HIS A 144 -10.49 -13.71 14.03
CA HIS A 144 -10.28 -13.90 15.47
C HIS A 144 -11.61 -14.19 16.19
N SER A 145 -11.53 -14.78 17.37
CA SER A 145 -12.69 -15.20 18.16
C SER A 145 -12.53 -14.91 19.65
N ASP A 146 -11.67 -13.95 20.02
CA ASP A 146 -11.41 -13.60 21.43
C ASP A 146 -12.58 -12.86 22.09
N GLY A 147 -13.47 -12.23 21.31
CA GLY A 147 -14.66 -11.53 21.79
C GLY A 147 -14.38 -10.19 22.49
N THR A 148 -13.16 -9.69 22.45
CA THR A 148 -12.81 -8.37 23.01
C THR A 148 -13.31 -7.25 22.11
N LYS A 149 -13.56 -6.08 22.70
CA LYS A 149 -13.92 -4.85 21.96
C LYS A 149 -12.74 -3.90 21.96
N THR A 150 -11.65 -4.40 21.38
CA THR A 150 -10.38 -3.69 21.26
C THR A 150 -9.99 -3.53 19.79
N GLU A 151 -8.82 -3.01 19.53
CA GLU A 151 -8.30 -2.79 18.18
C GLU A 151 -7.87 -4.11 17.52
N HIS A 152 -8.46 -4.45 16.36
CA HIS A 152 -8.03 -5.54 15.49
C HIS A 152 -7.91 -5.00 14.07
N GLY A 153 -6.69 -4.70 13.63
CA GLY A 153 -6.49 -3.99 12.35
C GLY A 153 -5.13 -4.19 11.72
N PHE A 154 -4.77 -3.29 10.82
CA PHE A 154 -3.51 -3.31 10.07
C PHE A 154 -3.22 -4.66 9.40
N ALA A 155 -4.28 -5.24 8.82
CA ALA A 155 -4.24 -6.59 8.27
C ALA A 155 -3.50 -6.65 6.94
N SER A 156 -2.71 -7.72 6.76
CA SER A 156 -2.05 -8.06 5.50
C SER A 156 -2.45 -9.45 5.04
N LEU A 157 -3.04 -9.52 3.84
CA LEU A 157 -3.50 -10.75 3.21
C LEU A 157 -2.43 -11.29 2.27
N TYR A 158 -2.28 -12.62 2.23
CA TYR A 158 -1.40 -13.29 1.28
C TYR A 158 -1.96 -14.64 0.85
N GLN A 159 -1.58 -15.10 -0.32
CA GLN A 159 -1.93 -16.45 -0.77
C GLN A 159 -1.02 -17.47 -0.12
N MET A 160 -1.59 -18.54 0.41
CA MET A 160 -0.81 -19.68 0.93
C MET A 160 -0.09 -20.42 -0.22
N PRO A 161 1.14 -20.94 0.02
CA PRO A 161 1.89 -21.69 -0.96
C PRO A 161 1.10 -22.85 -1.60
N GLY A 162 1.40 -23.16 -2.85
CA GLY A 162 0.72 -24.24 -3.58
C GLY A 162 -0.76 -23.96 -3.89
N GLY A 163 -1.21 -22.71 -3.82
CA GLY A 163 -2.61 -22.34 -3.96
C GLY A 163 -3.48 -22.86 -2.80
N GLY A 164 -2.89 -23.03 -1.61
CA GLY A 164 -3.50 -23.69 -0.43
C GLY A 164 -4.58 -22.88 0.29
N GLY A 165 -4.96 -21.71 -0.19
CA GLY A 165 -5.96 -20.85 0.45
C GLY A 165 -5.42 -19.48 0.84
N LEU A 166 -6.01 -18.85 1.83
CA LEU A 166 -5.67 -17.53 2.35
C LEU A 166 -4.81 -17.63 3.61
N GLY A 167 -3.79 -16.80 3.71
CA GLY A 167 -3.16 -16.42 4.96
C GLY A 167 -3.38 -14.95 5.24
N LEU A 168 -3.43 -14.59 6.52
CA LEU A 168 -3.42 -13.19 6.91
C LEU A 168 -2.72 -13.01 8.26
N VAL A 169 -2.21 -11.80 8.49
CA VAL A 169 -1.76 -11.33 9.79
C VAL A 169 -2.46 -10.02 10.12
N TRP A 170 -2.61 -9.71 11.41
CA TRP A 170 -3.21 -8.46 11.89
C TRP A 170 -2.61 -8.06 13.23
N LEU A 171 -2.64 -6.77 13.51
CA LEU A 171 -2.40 -6.26 14.88
C LEU A 171 -3.63 -6.56 15.73
N ASP A 172 -3.40 -7.10 16.91
CA ASP A 172 -4.41 -7.66 17.79
C ASP A 172 -4.28 -7.09 19.20
N GLY A 173 -5.25 -6.29 19.56
CA GLY A 173 -5.30 -5.58 20.83
C GLY A 173 -6.01 -6.33 21.96
N ARG A 174 -6.25 -7.65 21.87
CA ARG A 174 -6.97 -8.41 22.90
C ARG A 174 -6.38 -8.29 24.31
N ALA A 175 -5.07 -8.03 24.43
CA ALA A 175 -4.39 -7.79 25.69
C ALA A 175 -4.34 -6.31 26.09
N MET A 176 -4.80 -5.40 25.24
CA MET A 176 -4.91 -3.99 25.54
C MET A 176 -6.07 -3.75 26.50
N LYS A 177 -5.87 -2.84 27.47
CA LYS A 177 -6.96 -2.39 28.34
C LYS A 177 -7.74 -1.29 27.64
N SER A 178 -9.07 -1.45 27.54
CA SER A 178 -9.93 -0.37 27.11
C SER A 178 -9.95 0.71 28.21
N GLU A 179 -9.37 1.88 27.94
CA GLU A 179 -9.59 3.06 28.79
C GLU A 179 -10.49 4.04 28.04
N HIS A 180 -11.57 4.44 28.69
CA HIS A 180 -12.44 5.49 28.21
C HIS A 180 -11.65 6.81 28.14
N GLY A 181 -11.25 7.22 26.93
CA GLY A 181 -10.79 8.57 26.61
C GLY A 181 -9.27 8.83 26.56
N GLY A 182 -8.41 7.81 26.54
CA GLY A 182 -6.96 7.98 26.39
C GLY A 182 -6.40 7.37 25.10
N GLU A 183 -5.34 7.98 24.56
CA GLU A 183 -4.52 7.34 23.53
C GLU A 183 -3.84 6.12 24.18
N HIS A 184 -4.16 4.91 23.67
CA HIS A 184 -3.59 3.62 24.04
C HIS A 184 -3.63 3.29 25.55
N GLY A 185 -4.73 2.72 26.02
CA GLY A 185 -4.86 2.10 27.33
C GLY A 185 -3.72 1.10 27.57
N GLY A 186 -3.34 0.87 28.85
CA GLY A 186 -2.25 -0.05 29.21
C GLY A 186 -2.49 -1.45 28.64
N GLY A 187 -1.42 -2.21 28.43
CA GLY A 187 -1.41 -3.55 27.83
C GLY A 187 -0.54 -3.58 26.57
N GLU A 188 -0.49 -4.73 25.92
CA GLU A 188 0.37 -4.95 24.76
C GLU A 188 -0.45 -5.24 23.50
N MET A 189 -0.09 -4.56 22.42
CA MET A 189 -0.51 -4.95 21.07
C MET A 189 0.31 -6.15 20.63
N SER A 190 -0.35 -7.18 20.11
CA SER A 190 0.31 -8.34 19.53
C SER A 190 0.13 -8.40 18.02
N LEU A 191 0.99 -9.14 17.33
CA LEU A 191 0.78 -9.56 15.95
C LEU A 191 0.30 -11.01 15.95
N ARG A 192 -0.81 -11.28 15.28
CA ARG A 192 -1.35 -12.63 15.13
C ARG A 192 -1.50 -12.99 13.67
N GLY A 193 -1.56 -14.29 13.39
CA GLY A 193 -1.77 -14.80 12.04
C GLY A 193 -2.78 -15.94 12.02
N ALA A 194 -3.52 -16.03 10.91
CA ALA A 194 -4.46 -17.12 10.63
C ALA A 194 -4.27 -17.64 9.22
N THR A 195 -4.62 -18.92 9.01
CA THR A 195 -4.67 -19.54 7.70
C THR A 195 -6.05 -20.14 7.45
N PHE A 196 -6.47 -20.12 6.20
CA PHE A 196 -7.75 -20.63 5.73
C PHE A 196 -7.51 -21.56 4.54
N ASP A 197 -8.30 -22.61 4.43
CA ASP A 197 -8.28 -23.49 3.29
C ASP A 197 -8.92 -22.83 2.04
N LYS A 198 -8.95 -23.55 0.92
CA LYS A 198 -9.59 -23.07 -0.33
C LYS A 198 -11.11 -22.84 -0.20
N ALA A 199 -11.76 -23.52 0.73
CA ALA A 199 -13.18 -23.33 1.01
C ALA A 199 -13.45 -22.07 1.85
N GLY A 200 -12.41 -21.53 2.48
CA GLY A 200 -12.50 -20.39 3.41
C GLY A 200 -12.71 -20.80 4.86
N THR A 201 -12.47 -22.09 5.18
CA THR A 201 -12.52 -22.59 6.54
C THR A 201 -11.20 -22.25 7.24
N GLN A 202 -11.28 -21.65 8.42
CA GLN A 202 -10.10 -21.34 9.21
C GLN A 202 -9.42 -22.60 9.71
N LEU A 203 -8.13 -22.72 9.44
CA LEU A 203 -7.29 -23.85 9.84
C LEU A 203 -6.48 -23.56 11.10
N THR A 204 -5.95 -22.34 11.20
CA THR A 204 -5.09 -21.94 12.32
C THR A 204 -5.38 -20.51 12.74
N GLU A 205 -5.12 -20.20 14.00
CA GLU A 205 -4.89 -18.86 14.55
C GLU A 205 -3.77 -18.99 15.59
N SER A 206 -2.74 -18.17 15.50
CA SER A 206 -1.62 -18.21 16.43
C SER A 206 -0.93 -16.85 16.58
N PRO A 207 -0.30 -16.57 17.72
CA PRO A 207 0.54 -15.40 17.86
C PRO A 207 1.77 -15.51 16.95
N VAL A 208 2.19 -14.39 16.41
CA VAL A 208 3.46 -14.19 15.68
C VAL A 208 4.43 -13.48 16.62
N ASP A 209 3.96 -12.44 17.30
CA ASP A 209 4.70 -11.65 18.28
C ASP A 209 3.73 -11.10 19.33
N LEU A 210 4.14 -11.07 20.59
CA LEU A 210 3.28 -10.68 21.71
C LEU A 210 3.37 -9.19 22.07
N ARG A 211 4.36 -8.47 21.50
CA ARG A 211 4.53 -7.03 21.72
C ARG A 211 5.03 -6.35 20.45
N VAL A 212 4.19 -5.52 19.84
CA VAL A 212 4.49 -4.81 18.62
C VAL A 212 4.01 -3.36 18.67
N CYS A 213 4.42 -2.56 17.70
CA CYS A 213 3.91 -1.19 17.52
C CYS A 213 2.40 -1.22 17.19
N GLU A 214 1.62 -0.46 17.91
CA GLU A 214 0.15 -0.47 17.86
C GLU A 214 -0.45 0.13 16.60
N CYS A 215 0.31 0.93 15.86
CA CYS A 215 -0.23 1.81 14.83
C CYS A 215 0.50 1.74 13.49
N CYS A 216 1.33 0.73 13.29
CA CYS A 216 2.13 0.63 12.08
C CYS A 216 1.61 -0.48 11.15
N PRO A 217 1.38 -0.19 9.86
CA PRO A 217 1.00 -1.21 8.90
C PRO A 217 1.95 -2.41 8.90
N THR A 218 1.38 -3.60 8.75
CA THR A 218 2.12 -4.83 8.52
C THR A 218 2.30 -5.08 7.03
N THR A 219 3.15 -6.04 6.66
CA THR A 219 3.28 -6.50 5.29
C THR A 219 3.60 -7.99 5.26
N ALA A 220 3.14 -8.70 4.25
CA ALA A 220 3.40 -10.12 4.07
C ALA A 220 3.80 -10.43 2.64
N ALA A 221 4.67 -11.40 2.46
CA ALA A 221 5.07 -11.95 1.17
C ALA A 221 5.27 -13.47 1.27
N VAL A 222 5.34 -14.13 0.12
CA VAL A 222 5.55 -15.59 0.08
C VAL A 222 6.88 -15.87 -0.60
N THR A 223 7.76 -16.58 0.10
CA THR A 223 9.04 -17.06 -0.42
C THR A 223 8.97 -18.53 -0.81
N ALA A 224 10.01 -19.05 -1.42
CA ALA A 224 10.14 -20.50 -1.73
C ALA A 224 10.08 -21.39 -0.46
N GLU A 225 10.33 -20.82 0.72
CA GLU A 225 10.31 -21.56 2.00
C GLU A 225 9.07 -21.29 2.85
N GLY A 226 8.13 -20.53 2.33
CA GLY A 226 6.88 -20.19 3.00
C GLY A 226 6.64 -18.69 3.16
N PRO A 227 5.51 -18.33 3.79
CA PRO A 227 5.17 -16.95 4.08
C PRO A 227 6.15 -16.29 5.05
N ILE A 228 6.37 -15.00 4.84
CA ILE A 228 7.10 -14.11 5.73
C ILE A 228 6.25 -12.88 6.00
N VAL A 229 6.36 -12.35 7.21
CA VAL A 229 5.69 -11.12 7.62
C VAL A 229 6.70 -10.16 8.23
N ALA A 230 6.59 -8.89 7.90
CA ALA A 230 7.39 -7.85 8.52
C ALA A 230 6.47 -6.79 9.11
N TYR A 231 6.90 -6.23 10.22
CA TYR A 231 6.14 -5.30 11.03
C TYR A 231 7.10 -4.44 11.87
N ARG A 232 6.57 -3.40 12.47
CA ARG A 232 7.33 -2.63 13.45
C ARG A 232 7.16 -3.25 14.83
N ASP A 233 8.27 -3.64 15.43
CA ASP A 233 8.34 -4.16 16.78
C ASP A 233 8.27 -3.02 17.83
N ARG A 234 8.11 -3.38 19.08
CA ARG A 234 8.14 -2.47 20.23
C ARG A 234 8.81 -3.15 21.41
N SER A 235 10.04 -2.76 21.73
CA SER A 235 10.73 -3.27 22.93
C SER A 235 10.18 -2.63 24.23
N GLU A 236 10.59 -3.17 25.39
CA GLU A 236 10.28 -2.59 26.70
C GLU A 236 10.80 -1.16 26.89
N THR A 237 11.85 -0.81 26.15
CA THR A 237 12.47 0.51 26.17
C THR A 237 12.03 1.40 25.00
N GLU A 238 10.91 1.08 24.36
CA GLU A 238 10.34 1.82 23.22
C GLU A 238 11.26 1.89 21.98
N ILE A 239 12.14 0.89 21.79
CA ILE A 239 12.83 0.73 20.52
C ILE A 239 11.85 0.10 19.55
N ARG A 240 11.61 0.78 18.41
CA ARG A 240 10.62 0.38 17.41
C ARG A 240 11.29 0.14 16.07
N ASP A 241 12.13 -0.89 16.00
CA ASP A 241 12.79 -1.35 14.77
C ASP A 241 11.89 -2.26 13.93
N ILE A 242 12.28 -2.54 12.69
CA ILE A 242 11.53 -3.48 11.83
C ILE A 242 12.00 -4.90 12.07
N TYR A 243 11.04 -5.76 12.39
CA TYR A 243 11.22 -7.19 12.61
C TYR A 243 10.54 -8.01 11.53
N LEU A 244 10.97 -9.25 11.40
CA LEU A 244 10.44 -10.22 10.46
C LEU A 244 10.27 -11.57 11.17
N SER A 245 9.16 -12.27 10.88
CA SER A 245 8.93 -13.66 11.25
C SER A 245 8.56 -14.47 10.00
N ARG A 246 8.88 -15.76 10.01
CA ARG A 246 8.67 -16.71 8.90
C ARG A 246 7.75 -17.84 9.33
N LEU A 247 6.78 -18.20 8.49
CA LEU A 247 5.92 -19.35 8.72
C LEU A 247 6.56 -20.60 8.10
N VAL A 248 7.15 -21.47 8.94
CA VAL A 248 7.85 -22.67 8.52
C VAL A 248 7.24 -23.89 9.21
N GLY A 249 6.81 -24.88 8.43
CA GLY A 249 6.18 -26.07 9.00
C GLY A 249 4.91 -25.78 9.82
N GLY A 250 4.17 -24.74 9.48
CA GLY A 250 2.95 -24.31 10.16
C GLY A 250 3.19 -23.57 11.49
N LYS A 251 4.42 -23.17 11.79
CA LYS A 251 4.80 -22.42 12.99
C LYS A 251 5.54 -21.14 12.61
N TRP A 252 5.25 -20.05 13.31
CA TRP A 252 6.03 -18.83 13.20
C TRP A 252 7.40 -19.01 13.86
N SER A 253 8.45 -18.52 13.19
CA SER A 253 9.78 -18.45 13.77
C SER A 253 9.83 -17.35 14.84
N GLU A 254 10.81 -17.42 15.74
CA GLU A 254 11.11 -16.29 16.59
C GLU A 254 11.31 -15.01 15.76
N PRO A 255 10.71 -13.89 16.18
CA PRO A 255 10.89 -12.60 15.53
C PRO A 255 12.37 -12.17 15.55
N ALA A 256 12.84 -11.64 14.44
CA ALA A 256 14.21 -11.14 14.33
C ALA A 256 14.24 -9.76 13.66
N PRO A 257 15.10 -8.83 14.14
CA PRO A 257 15.25 -7.53 13.51
C PRO A 257 15.87 -7.68 12.13
N VAL A 258 15.30 -6.97 11.13
CA VAL A 258 15.88 -6.84 9.79
C VAL A 258 17.17 -6.03 9.86
N HIS A 259 17.14 -4.96 10.61
CA HIS A 259 18.27 -4.11 10.95
C HIS A 259 18.01 -3.45 12.30
N ARG A 260 19.08 -3.29 13.11
CA ARG A 260 18.99 -2.59 14.39
C ARG A 260 19.27 -1.10 14.19
N ASP A 261 18.22 -0.35 13.85
CA ASP A 261 18.30 1.11 13.84
C ASP A 261 18.45 1.65 15.26
N ASN A 262 17.92 0.91 16.26
CA ASN A 262 17.77 1.32 17.65
C ASN A 262 17.02 2.65 17.74
N TRP A 263 15.92 2.76 16.98
CA TRP A 263 15.07 3.92 16.99
C TRP A 263 14.12 3.92 18.18
N GLN A 264 14.51 4.66 19.21
CA GLN A 264 13.70 4.80 20.42
C GLN A 264 12.66 5.92 20.22
N ILE A 265 11.38 5.58 20.34
CA ILE A 265 10.26 6.53 20.20
C ILE A 265 9.06 6.05 21.01
N ALA A 266 8.68 6.83 22.05
CA ALA A 266 7.46 6.60 22.83
C ALA A 266 6.25 7.29 22.18
N ALA A 267 6.01 7.01 20.88
CA ALA A 267 4.92 7.58 20.10
C ALA A 267 4.60 6.67 18.90
N CYS A 268 3.49 6.97 18.21
CA CYS A 268 3.04 6.26 17.01
C CYS A 268 3.67 6.80 15.73
N PRO A 269 4.68 6.14 15.15
CA PRO A 269 5.32 6.61 13.91
C PRO A 269 4.44 6.41 12.68
N VAL A 270 3.48 5.49 12.71
CA VAL A 270 2.52 5.17 11.64
C VAL A 270 3.23 4.91 10.30
N ASN A 271 4.35 4.22 10.35
CA ASN A 271 5.19 3.86 9.22
C ASN A 271 5.59 2.40 9.33
N GLY A 272 4.91 1.54 8.58
CA GLY A 272 5.25 0.12 8.46
C GLY A 272 6.28 -0.14 7.37
N PRO A 273 6.80 -1.38 7.31
CA PRO A 273 7.68 -1.83 6.23
C PRO A 273 6.92 -2.19 4.96
N ALA A 274 7.66 -2.40 3.87
CA ALA A 274 7.15 -3.00 2.64
C ALA A 274 8.03 -4.17 2.22
N LEU A 275 7.40 -5.31 1.87
CA LEU A 275 8.04 -6.55 1.43
C LEU A 275 7.72 -6.85 -0.02
N SER A 276 8.72 -7.34 -0.74
CA SER A 276 8.54 -8.04 -2.01
C SER A 276 9.44 -9.28 -2.02
N ALA A 277 8.91 -10.42 -2.47
CA ALA A 277 9.66 -11.68 -2.52
C ALA A 277 9.47 -12.38 -3.87
N ASP A 278 10.53 -13.03 -4.33
CA ASP A 278 10.53 -13.94 -5.49
C ASP A 278 11.53 -15.08 -5.22
N GLY A 279 11.03 -16.31 -5.19
CA GLY A 279 11.83 -17.45 -4.78
C GLY A 279 12.40 -17.27 -3.36
N LYS A 280 13.72 -17.27 -3.22
CA LYS A 280 14.42 -17.01 -1.97
C LYS A 280 14.86 -15.55 -1.80
N THR A 281 14.73 -14.75 -2.85
CA THR A 281 15.12 -13.34 -2.82
C THR A 281 14.01 -12.53 -2.17
N VAL A 282 14.39 -11.62 -1.26
CA VAL A 282 13.47 -10.71 -0.57
C VAL A 282 14.06 -9.30 -0.63
N ALA A 283 13.24 -8.32 -0.95
CA ALA A 283 13.53 -6.90 -0.73
C ALA A 283 12.60 -6.38 0.37
N LEU A 284 13.14 -5.67 1.34
CA LEU A 284 12.39 -5.07 2.42
C LEU A 284 12.78 -3.61 2.56
N ALA A 285 11.81 -2.71 2.44
CA ALA A 285 11.98 -1.28 2.63
C ALA A 285 11.33 -0.83 3.93
N TRP A 286 11.92 0.19 4.60
CA TRP A 286 11.40 0.74 5.85
C TRP A 286 11.78 2.20 6.06
N PHE A 287 11.13 2.81 7.03
CA PHE A 287 11.39 4.15 7.52
C PHE A 287 11.95 4.10 8.94
N THR A 288 12.85 5.01 9.26
CA THR A 288 13.33 5.30 10.61
C THR A 288 13.53 6.81 10.77
N ALA A 289 13.38 7.33 11.97
CA ALA A 289 13.72 8.71 12.31
C ALA A 289 14.70 8.76 13.49
N LYS A 290 15.59 7.77 13.58
CA LYS A 290 16.68 7.79 14.54
C LYS A 290 17.51 9.07 14.38
N GLY A 291 17.74 9.78 15.48
CA GLY A 291 18.45 11.05 15.44
C GLY A 291 17.57 12.27 15.12
N GLY A 292 16.25 12.08 14.93
CA GLY A 292 15.27 13.16 14.74
C GLY A 292 15.00 13.52 13.27
N GLU A 293 15.75 12.96 12.32
CA GLU A 293 15.53 13.13 10.89
C GLU A 293 15.00 11.84 10.25
N GLY A 294 13.96 11.96 9.43
CA GLY A 294 13.35 10.81 8.75
C GLY A 294 14.15 10.33 7.57
N HIS A 295 14.41 9.02 7.53
CA HIS A 295 15.10 8.34 6.45
C HIS A 295 14.38 7.07 6.03
N THR A 296 14.54 6.68 4.77
CA THR A 296 14.05 5.42 4.23
C THR A 296 15.20 4.56 3.74
N PHE A 297 15.11 3.27 4.01
CA PHE A 297 16.10 2.27 3.64
C PHE A 297 15.46 1.09 2.94
N ILE A 298 16.28 0.32 2.21
CA ILE A 298 15.96 -0.99 1.70
C ILE A 298 17.11 -1.95 2.00
N ALA A 299 16.80 -3.20 2.29
CA ALA A 299 17.79 -4.27 2.39
C ALA A 299 17.29 -5.51 1.63
N PHE A 300 18.25 -6.34 1.22
CA PHE A 300 17.99 -7.55 0.45
C PHE A 300 18.39 -8.79 1.23
N SER A 301 17.63 -9.88 1.02
CA SER A 301 17.93 -11.22 1.49
C SER A 301 17.95 -12.17 0.29
N SER A 302 18.81 -13.18 0.33
CA SER A 302 18.88 -14.27 -0.64
C SER A 302 18.51 -15.64 -0.04
N ASP A 303 18.06 -15.66 1.21
CA ASP A 303 17.82 -16.86 2.02
C ASP A 303 16.41 -16.88 2.66
N SER A 304 15.40 -16.37 1.91
CA SER A 304 14.00 -16.33 2.34
C SER A 304 13.78 -15.49 3.61
N GLY A 305 14.54 -14.40 3.77
CA GLY A 305 14.40 -13.49 4.89
C GLY A 305 15.05 -13.96 6.20
N ARG A 306 15.96 -14.96 6.16
CA ARG A 306 16.72 -15.34 7.37
C ARG A 306 17.74 -14.29 7.74
N THR A 307 18.44 -13.77 6.75
CA THR A 307 19.44 -12.71 6.92
C THR A 307 19.27 -11.64 5.87
N PHE A 308 19.64 -10.41 6.22
CA PHE A 308 19.62 -9.26 5.31
C PHE A 308 21.01 -8.65 5.16
N GLY A 309 21.26 -8.13 3.97
CA GLY A 309 22.46 -7.34 3.69
C GLY A 309 22.42 -5.97 4.38
N LYS A 310 23.44 -5.15 4.12
CA LYS A 310 23.50 -3.78 4.68
C LYS A 310 22.34 -2.94 4.16
N PRO A 311 21.75 -2.08 4.99
CA PRO A 311 20.77 -1.10 4.57
C PRO A 311 21.32 -0.14 3.51
N ILE A 312 20.52 0.12 2.48
CA ILE A 312 20.80 1.05 1.40
C ILE A 312 19.80 2.18 1.52
N ARG A 313 20.26 3.42 1.67
CA ARG A 313 19.38 4.60 1.80
C ARG A 313 18.60 4.87 0.51
N LEU A 314 17.30 5.13 0.61
CA LEU A 314 16.43 5.42 -0.52
C LEU A 314 16.26 6.92 -0.78
N ASP A 315 16.02 7.69 0.26
CA ASP A 315 15.71 9.12 0.18
C ASP A 315 16.93 9.97 -0.18
N ASP A 316 16.67 11.14 -0.74
CA ASP A 316 17.68 12.19 -0.99
C ASP A 316 17.43 13.44 -0.11
N ALA A 317 16.27 13.52 0.55
CA ALA A 317 15.87 14.62 1.43
C ALA A 317 15.22 14.06 2.71
N SER A 318 14.52 14.89 3.49
CA SER A 318 13.83 14.46 4.70
C SER A 318 12.64 13.56 4.35
N ALA A 319 12.74 12.27 4.69
CA ALA A 319 11.71 11.29 4.37
C ALA A 319 10.51 11.39 5.32
N LEU A 320 9.31 11.23 4.76
CA LEU A 320 8.07 11.03 5.50
C LEU A 320 7.71 9.53 5.63
N GLY A 321 8.50 8.65 4.99
CA GLY A 321 8.28 7.21 4.97
C GLY A 321 7.29 6.76 3.90
N ARG A 322 6.25 5.99 4.30
CA ARG A 322 5.20 5.49 3.40
C ARG A 322 5.79 4.70 2.23
N VAL A 323 6.67 3.77 2.56
CA VAL A 323 7.45 2.99 1.60
C VAL A 323 6.61 1.93 0.90
N ASP A 324 7.00 1.58 -0.33
CA ASP A 324 6.57 0.38 -1.03
C ASP A 324 7.75 -0.21 -1.82
N ALA A 325 7.68 -1.49 -2.21
CA ALA A 325 8.78 -2.18 -2.90
C ALA A 325 8.28 -3.25 -3.87
N ALA A 326 8.97 -3.40 -5.00
CA ALA A 326 8.74 -4.47 -5.96
C ALA A 326 10.07 -5.04 -6.46
N LEU A 327 10.30 -6.34 -6.25
CA LEU A 327 11.46 -7.07 -6.80
C LEU A 327 11.36 -7.20 -8.32
N LEU A 328 12.52 -7.16 -8.97
CA LEU A 328 12.71 -7.42 -10.38
C LEU A 328 13.39 -8.77 -10.60
N ALA A 329 13.26 -9.32 -11.81
CA ALA A 329 13.81 -10.63 -12.15
C ALA A 329 15.35 -10.72 -12.05
N ASP A 330 16.04 -9.59 -12.11
CA ASP A 330 17.51 -9.51 -11.96
C ASP A 330 17.97 -9.38 -10.49
N GLY A 331 17.03 -9.46 -9.54
CA GLY A 331 17.29 -9.34 -8.10
C GLY A 331 17.38 -7.90 -7.60
N SER A 332 17.32 -6.88 -8.45
CA SER A 332 17.16 -5.49 -8.03
C SER A 332 15.71 -5.23 -7.60
N ALA A 333 15.44 -4.09 -6.99
CA ALA A 333 14.09 -3.68 -6.63
C ALA A 333 13.79 -2.25 -7.09
N ILE A 334 12.53 -1.98 -7.40
CA ILE A 334 11.99 -0.63 -7.40
C ILE A 334 11.45 -0.38 -6.00
N ALA A 335 11.89 0.70 -5.38
CA ALA A 335 11.36 1.16 -4.10
C ALA A 335 10.70 2.52 -4.29
N THR A 336 9.59 2.74 -3.57
CA THR A 336 8.93 4.04 -3.49
C THR A 336 8.92 4.55 -2.05
N TRP A 337 8.84 5.87 -1.90
CA TRP A 337 8.74 6.55 -0.61
C TRP A 337 8.11 7.92 -0.79
N VAL A 338 7.78 8.55 0.32
CA VAL A 338 7.41 9.96 0.35
C VAL A 338 8.50 10.73 1.08
N GLU A 339 8.99 11.81 0.47
CA GLU A 339 9.93 12.76 1.08
C GLU A 339 9.46 14.19 0.92
N PHE A 340 9.96 15.10 1.76
CA PHE A 340 9.69 16.51 1.65
C PHE A 340 10.86 17.19 0.94
N ALA A 341 10.62 17.61 -0.30
CA ALA A 341 11.61 18.26 -1.14
C ALA A 341 10.95 19.41 -1.92
N ASP A 342 11.68 20.47 -2.21
CA ASP A 342 11.22 21.62 -3.00
C ASP A 342 9.93 22.27 -2.44
N GLY A 343 9.78 22.28 -1.10
CA GLY A 343 8.63 22.88 -0.41
C GLY A 343 7.34 22.07 -0.42
N GLN A 344 7.36 20.80 -0.87
CA GLN A 344 6.19 19.92 -0.91
C GLN A 344 6.54 18.45 -0.62
N ALA A 345 5.56 17.68 -0.23
CA ALA A 345 5.71 16.23 -0.16
C ALA A 345 5.69 15.65 -1.59
N GLN A 346 6.62 14.75 -1.87
CA GLN A 346 6.77 14.11 -3.18
C GLN A 346 6.71 12.59 -3.04
N PHE A 347 5.89 11.95 -3.83
CA PHE A 347 5.88 10.51 -4.04
C PHE A 347 6.98 10.17 -5.03
N ARG A 348 8.02 9.48 -4.56
CA ARG A 348 9.25 9.20 -5.30
C ARG A 348 9.44 7.71 -5.52
N LEU A 349 10.20 7.38 -6.54
CA LEU A 349 10.70 6.03 -6.78
C LEU A 349 12.15 6.04 -7.24
N ARG A 350 12.84 4.92 -7.03
CA ARG A 350 14.13 4.58 -7.69
C ARG A 350 14.33 3.08 -7.77
N ARG A 351 15.22 2.67 -8.67
CA ARG A 351 15.74 1.31 -8.71
C ARG A 351 16.96 1.21 -7.82
N VAL A 352 17.06 0.08 -7.10
CA VAL A 352 18.19 -0.22 -6.20
C VAL A 352 18.65 -1.64 -6.45
N THR A 353 19.96 -1.87 -6.53
CA THR A 353 20.55 -3.21 -6.62
C THR A 353 20.99 -3.72 -5.25
N PRO A 354 21.08 -5.05 -5.03
CA PRO A 354 21.64 -5.61 -3.80
C PRO A 354 23.08 -5.17 -3.51
N GLY A 355 23.83 -4.77 -4.55
CA GLY A 355 25.19 -4.23 -4.44
C GLY A 355 25.26 -2.79 -3.92
N GLY A 356 24.12 -2.10 -3.77
CA GLY A 356 24.04 -0.73 -3.25
C GLY A 356 23.99 0.35 -4.33
N GLU A 357 23.93 -0.01 -5.60
CA GLU A 357 23.74 0.96 -6.69
C GLU A 357 22.32 1.52 -6.65
N ARG A 358 22.19 2.84 -6.76
CA ARG A 358 20.93 3.56 -6.72
C ARG A 358 20.74 4.33 -8.02
N GLY A 359 19.63 4.07 -8.70
CA GLY A 359 19.18 4.88 -9.83
C GLY A 359 18.79 6.29 -9.39
N ALA A 360 18.67 7.20 -10.35
CA ALA A 360 18.11 8.53 -10.09
C ALA A 360 16.69 8.42 -9.51
N ALA A 361 16.38 9.28 -8.54
CA ALA A 361 15.04 9.36 -8.00
C ALA A 361 14.10 10.05 -9.01
N ILE A 362 12.94 9.44 -9.24
CA ILE A 362 11.89 9.94 -10.14
C ILE A 362 10.69 10.34 -9.30
N THR A 363 10.14 11.53 -9.51
CA THR A 363 8.90 11.97 -8.86
C THR A 363 7.69 11.42 -9.62
N VAL A 364 6.85 10.64 -8.92
CA VAL A 364 5.59 10.11 -9.45
C VAL A 364 4.50 11.18 -9.37
N ALA A 365 4.37 11.82 -8.22
CA ALA A 365 3.37 12.87 -7.98
C ALA A 365 3.79 13.78 -6.81
N GLY A 366 3.32 15.02 -6.83
CA GLY A 366 3.26 15.87 -5.64
C GLY A 366 2.10 15.44 -4.74
N LEU A 367 2.30 15.48 -3.43
CA LEU A 367 1.30 15.10 -2.43
C LEU A 367 1.13 16.20 -1.39
N SER A 368 0.02 16.16 -0.67
CA SER A 368 -0.06 16.86 0.62
C SER A 368 0.76 16.12 1.67
N ALA A 369 1.50 16.86 2.51
CA ALA A 369 2.24 16.28 3.62
C ALA A 369 1.33 15.82 4.78
N ASN A 370 0.06 16.18 4.78
CA ASN A 370 -0.88 15.81 5.84
C ASN A 370 -1.26 14.30 5.79
N ARG A 371 -1.84 13.83 6.88
CA ARG A 371 -2.25 12.43 7.03
C ARG A 371 -3.34 12.00 6.03
N ALA A 372 -4.17 12.93 5.56
CA ALA A 372 -5.26 12.64 4.63
C ALA A 372 -4.80 12.12 3.26
N SER A 373 -3.55 12.39 2.84
CA SER A 373 -2.98 11.81 1.62
C SER A 373 -2.66 10.31 1.74
N GLY A 374 -2.72 9.74 2.94
CA GLY A 374 -2.52 8.31 3.17
C GLY A 374 -1.15 7.81 2.72
N SER A 375 -1.06 6.53 2.39
CA SER A 375 0.14 5.90 1.83
C SER A 375 -0.07 5.63 0.34
N PRO A 376 0.73 6.27 -0.54
CA PRO A 376 0.74 5.92 -1.97
C PRO A 376 1.20 4.47 -2.14
N ARG A 377 0.74 3.83 -3.22
CA ARG A 377 1.02 2.42 -3.51
C ARG A 377 1.62 2.24 -4.88
N MET A 378 2.42 1.20 -5.00
CA MET A 378 2.99 0.74 -6.26
C MET A 378 2.77 -0.76 -6.41
N ALA A 379 2.46 -1.21 -7.63
CA ALA A 379 2.47 -2.62 -7.99
C ALA A 379 3.19 -2.79 -9.33
N ARG A 380 3.88 -3.92 -9.49
CA ARG A 380 4.47 -4.33 -10.76
C ARG A 380 3.65 -5.44 -11.39
N PHE A 381 3.31 -5.30 -12.67
CA PHE A 381 2.70 -6.36 -13.45
C PHE A 381 3.38 -6.45 -14.83
N GLY A 382 4.10 -7.53 -15.07
CA GLY A 382 4.94 -7.67 -16.27
C GLY A 382 6.00 -6.56 -16.32
N ASP A 383 5.99 -5.79 -17.42
CA ASP A 383 6.90 -4.68 -17.67
C ASP A 383 6.30 -3.31 -17.35
N GLU A 384 5.24 -3.26 -16.58
CA GLU A 384 4.56 -2.03 -16.16
C GLU A 384 4.59 -1.88 -14.63
N LEU A 385 4.86 -0.66 -14.17
CA LEU A 385 4.60 -0.21 -12.81
C LEU A 385 3.28 0.55 -12.81
N VAL A 386 2.41 0.24 -11.87
CA VAL A 386 1.14 0.91 -11.62
C VAL A 386 1.21 1.60 -10.26
N PHE A 387 0.79 2.85 -10.21
CA PHE A 387 0.79 3.68 -9.00
C PHE A 387 -0.63 4.10 -8.66
N ALA A 388 -0.91 4.21 -7.36
CA ALA A 388 -2.14 4.79 -6.87
C ALA A 388 -1.88 5.62 -5.61
N TRP A 389 -2.55 6.77 -5.49
CA TRP A 389 -2.45 7.66 -4.32
C TRP A 389 -3.74 8.41 -4.08
N THR A 390 -3.91 8.93 -2.88
CA THR A 390 -5.02 9.82 -2.54
C THR A 390 -4.60 11.27 -2.81
N GLU A 391 -5.30 11.95 -3.70
CA GLU A 391 -5.31 13.41 -3.77
C GLU A 391 -6.30 13.93 -2.73
N SER A 392 -5.75 14.48 -1.66
CA SER A 392 -6.56 15.02 -0.55
C SER A 392 -7.19 16.35 -0.98
N GLY A 393 -8.49 16.47 -0.74
CA GLY A 393 -9.29 17.65 -1.11
C GLY A 393 -10.74 17.45 -0.71
N THR A 394 -11.60 18.36 -1.13
CA THR A 394 -13.06 18.26 -0.95
C THR A 394 -13.73 18.44 -2.32
N PRO A 395 -14.12 17.35 -3.00
CA PRO A 395 -13.96 15.94 -2.61
C PRO A 395 -12.52 15.43 -2.75
N SER A 396 -12.14 14.41 -1.96
CA SER A 396 -10.92 13.64 -2.18
C SER A 396 -11.06 12.72 -3.39
N SER A 397 -9.93 12.28 -3.98
CA SER A 397 -9.98 11.33 -5.09
C SER A 397 -8.75 10.41 -5.11
N VAL A 398 -8.96 9.14 -5.44
CA VAL A 398 -7.87 8.22 -5.76
C VAL A 398 -7.42 8.47 -7.19
N LYS A 399 -6.14 8.77 -7.36
CA LYS A 399 -5.46 8.93 -8.65
C LYS A 399 -4.67 7.69 -8.98
N ALA A 400 -4.43 7.49 -10.28
CA ALA A 400 -3.61 6.40 -10.76
C ALA A 400 -2.68 6.86 -11.89
N ALA A 401 -1.52 6.23 -11.98
CA ALA A 401 -0.57 6.41 -13.08
C ALA A 401 0.11 5.08 -13.41
N ARG A 402 0.77 5.04 -14.54
CA ARG A 402 1.60 3.91 -14.96
C ARG A 402 2.96 4.38 -15.47
N MET A 403 3.90 3.45 -15.50
CA MET A 403 5.24 3.68 -16.05
C MET A 403 5.79 2.38 -16.62
N PRO A 404 6.35 2.37 -17.85
CA PRO A 404 7.11 1.23 -18.33
C PRO A 404 8.32 0.97 -17.43
N LEU A 405 8.56 -0.27 -17.06
CA LEU A 405 9.70 -0.65 -16.24
C LEU A 405 11.05 -0.25 -16.89
N SER A 406 11.12 -0.29 -18.23
CA SER A 406 12.28 0.14 -18.99
C SER A 406 12.67 1.62 -18.82
N SER A 407 11.74 2.45 -18.33
CA SER A 407 12.00 3.86 -18.02
C SER A 407 12.75 4.06 -16.70
N VAL A 408 12.86 3.02 -15.85
CA VAL A 408 13.58 3.07 -14.58
C VAL A 408 14.95 2.43 -14.77
N THR A 409 15.94 3.25 -15.10
CA THR A 409 17.31 2.76 -15.30
C THR A 409 18.02 2.51 -13.97
N ALA A 410 18.82 1.43 -13.90
CA ALA A 410 19.92 1.41 -12.95
C ALA A 410 20.95 2.45 -13.41
N THR A 411 21.54 3.19 -12.48
CA THR A 411 22.66 4.08 -12.83
C THR A 411 23.78 3.24 -13.43
N ARG A 412 24.40 3.74 -14.49
CA ARG A 412 25.62 3.16 -15.04
C ARG A 412 26.80 3.41 -14.11
#